data_7e6c2572446186f191624314524086d1
#
_entry.id   7e6c2572446186f191624314524086d1
#
_cell.length_a   1.000
_cell.length_b   1.000
_cell.length_c   1.000
_cell.angle_alpha   90.00
_cell.angle_beta   90.00
_cell.angle_gamma   90.00
#
_symmetry.space_group_name_H-M   'P 1'
#
loop_
_entity.id
_entity.type
_entity.pdbx_description
1 polymer ?
#
loop_
_entity_poly.entity_id
_entity_poly.type
_entity_poly.pdbx_seq_one_letter_code
_entity_poly.pdbx_strand_id
1 'polypeptide(L)'
;IAELDTGRPGPVTALRFDIDCVGVEETDLKDHLPNKENFRSRHAGVMHSCGHDGHTAVGLTMAQWIVDHKDQLCGRIKLIFQPAEEGVRGAAAMAASGIVDDADFFLGAHIAMMCKSGEISVNPYGFLCTTKMDVTYTGRPAHAGVEPNAGRNAMAAACNAFVQLLGIARHGS
;
A
#
# COMPACT_ATOMS: atom_id res chain seq x y z
N ILE A 1 13.01 -8.27 5.60
CA ILE A 1 12.77 -9.66 5.18
C ILE A 1 13.36 -10.58 6.20
N ALA A 2 12.65 -11.66 6.53
CA ALA A 2 13.15 -12.79 7.27
C ALA A 2 13.04 -14.05 6.41
N GLU A 3 14.00 -14.95 6.53
CA GLU A 3 14.00 -16.22 5.81
C GLU A 3 14.32 -17.35 6.79
N LEU A 4 13.54 -18.44 6.67
CA LEU A 4 13.81 -19.69 7.35
C LEU A 4 14.07 -20.77 6.32
N ASP A 5 15.22 -21.44 6.41
CA ASP A 5 15.49 -22.69 5.71
C ASP A 5 15.21 -23.86 6.68
N THR A 6 14.32 -24.76 6.25
CA THR A 6 13.98 -25.93 7.06
C THR A 6 15.05 -27.02 7.01
N GLY A 7 15.99 -26.92 6.06
CA GLY A 7 16.99 -27.96 5.79
C GLY A 7 16.43 -29.19 5.10
N ARG A 8 15.15 -29.17 4.69
CA ARG A 8 14.48 -30.25 3.94
C ARG A 8 14.14 -29.77 2.52
N PRO A 9 14.26 -30.63 1.51
CA PRO A 9 13.85 -30.29 0.16
C PRO A 9 12.38 -29.86 0.10
N GLY A 10 12.08 -28.82 -0.67
CA GLY A 10 10.73 -28.30 -0.84
C GLY A 10 10.75 -26.94 -1.52
N PRO A 11 9.58 -26.34 -1.75
CA PRO A 11 9.46 -25.07 -2.44
C PRO A 11 9.97 -23.88 -1.61
N VAL A 12 10.22 -22.77 -2.28
CA VAL A 12 10.41 -21.47 -1.69
C VAL A 12 9.06 -20.74 -1.66
N THR A 13 8.53 -20.53 -0.46
CA THR A 13 7.25 -19.85 -0.27
C THR A 13 7.49 -18.47 0.31
N ALA A 14 7.03 -17.44 -0.39
CA ALA A 14 7.10 -16.06 0.05
C ALA A 14 5.73 -15.59 0.57
N LEU A 15 5.70 -15.01 1.76
CA LEU A 15 4.52 -14.43 2.39
C LEU A 15 4.73 -12.93 2.54
N ARG A 16 3.83 -12.12 1.99
CA ARG A 16 3.93 -10.66 1.96
C ARG A 16 2.99 -10.01 2.96
N PHE A 17 3.52 -9.09 3.73
CA PHE A 17 2.83 -8.22 4.68
C PHE A 17 3.29 -6.78 4.44
N ASP A 18 2.37 -5.88 4.08
CA ASP A 18 2.68 -4.45 4.06
C ASP A 18 2.68 -3.88 5.48
N ILE A 19 3.46 -2.82 5.68
CA ILE A 19 3.76 -2.32 7.02
C ILE A 19 3.67 -0.80 7.15
N ASP A 20 3.35 -0.09 6.08
CA ASP A 20 3.30 1.37 6.08
C ASP A 20 1.94 1.90 6.57
N CYS A 21 1.96 3.14 7.04
CA CYS A 21 0.78 3.90 7.42
C CYS A 21 0.41 4.91 6.35
N VAL A 22 -0.77 5.50 6.47
CA VAL A 22 -1.27 6.57 5.59
C VAL A 22 -1.22 7.93 6.24
N GLY A 23 -1.05 8.98 5.42
CA GLY A 23 -1.06 10.38 5.83
C GLY A 23 -2.46 10.88 6.16
N VAL A 24 -3.08 10.29 7.19
CA VAL A 24 -4.43 10.63 7.67
C VAL A 24 -4.36 10.88 9.16
N GLU A 25 -4.96 11.98 9.62
CA GLU A 25 -5.07 12.26 11.05
C GLU A 25 -6.08 11.32 11.71
N GLU A 26 -5.69 10.69 12.79
CA GLU A 26 -6.56 9.80 13.54
C GLU A 26 -7.60 10.59 14.34
N THR A 27 -8.85 10.16 14.28
CA THR A 27 -9.98 10.87 14.91
C THR A 27 -9.86 10.99 16.43
N ASP A 28 -10.35 12.11 16.98
CA ASP A 28 -10.44 12.35 18.42
C ASP A 28 -11.74 11.81 19.08
N LEU A 29 -12.58 11.13 18.32
CA LEU A 29 -13.84 10.60 18.82
C LEU A 29 -13.60 9.64 20.01
N LYS A 30 -14.34 9.84 21.08
CA LYS A 30 -14.20 9.05 22.32
C LYS A 30 -14.60 7.57 22.16
N ASP A 31 -15.44 7.27 21.21
CA ASP A 31 -15.89 5.90 20.89
C ASP A 31 -14.96 5.17 19.93
N HIS A 32 -14.01 5.88 19.34
CA HIS A 32 -12.96 5.26 18.55
C HIS A 32 -12.10 4.33 19.42
N LEU A 33 -12.01 3.05 19.04
CA LEU A 33 -11.39 2.01 19.85
C LEU A 33 -9.94 2.33 20.26
N PRO A 34 -9.06 2.81 19.36
CA PRO A 34 -7.70 3.21 19.75
C PRO A 34 -7.67 4.29 20.83
N ASN A 35 -8.63 5.23 20.84
CA ASN A 35 -8.72 6.25 21.88
C ASN A 35 -9.16 5.65 23.22
N LYS A 36 -10.11 4.71 23.20
CA LYS A 36 -10.58 4.00 24.43
C LYS A 36 -9.48 3.18 25.08
N GLU A 37 -8.67 2.51 24.24
CA GLU A 37 -7.63 1.59 24.68
C GLU A 37 -6.27 2.27 24.86
N ASN A 38 -6.18 3.60 24.76
CA ASN A 38 -4.93 4.37 24.81
C ASN A 38 -3.89 3.88 23.79
N PHE A 39 -4.35 3.51 22.62
CA PHE A 39 -3.54 2.94 21.54
C PHE A 39 -3.57 3.78 20.25
N ARG A 40 -3.85 5.05 20.37
CA ARG A 40 -3.83 6.01 19.27
C ARG A 40 -2.42 6.15 18.70
N SER A 41 -2.32 6.52 17.42
CA SER A 41 -1.06 6.88 16.79
C SER A 41 -0.29 7.91 17.63
N ARG A 42 0.99 7.66 17.82
CA ARG A 42 1.91 8.60 18.50
C ARG A 42 2.49 9.65 17.56
N HIS A 43 2.20 9.55 16.28
CA HIS A 43 2.66 10.45 15.24
C HIS A 43 1.45 11.19 14.67
N ALA A 44 1.41 12.52 14.86
CA ALA A 44 0.35 13.36 14.31
C ALA A 44 0.33 13.28 12.78
N GLY A 45 -0.85 13.29 12.21
CA GLY A 45 -1.05 13.28 10.77
C GLY A 45 -0.87 11.93 10.09
N VAL A 46 -0.63 10.84 10.83
CA VAL A 46 -0.49 9.50 10.24
C VAL A 46 -1.15 8.44 11.11
N MET A 47 -1.79 7.47 10.48
CA MET A 47 -2.38 6.32 11.16
C MET A 47 -2.43 5.09 10.24
N HIS A 48 -2.68 3.93 10.81
CA HIS A 48 -2.94 2.69 10.07
C HIS A 48 -4.43 2.54 9.69
N SER A 49 -4.94 3.44 8.82
CA SER A 49 -6.33 3.36 8.39
C SER A 49 -6.60 2.27 7.33
N CYS A 50 -5.56 1.68 6.77
CA CYS A 50 -5.67 0.56 5.82
C CYS A 50 -5.47 -0.83 6.47
N GLY A 51 -5.11 -0.89 7.76
CA GLY A 51 -4.97 -2.16 8.49
C GLY A 51 -3.61 -2.84 8.36
N HIS A 52 -2.58 -2.14 7.88
CA HIS A 52 -1.24 -2.71 7.72
C HIS A 52 -0.54 -3.04 9.05
N ASP A 53 -0.95 -2.43 10.15
CA ASP A 53 -0.58 -2.83 11.50
C ASP A 53 -1.08 -4.25 11.83
N GLY A 54 -2.31 -4.56 11.43
CA GLY A 54 -2.86 -5.92 11.53
C GLY A 54 -2.10 -6.91 10.64
N HIS A 55 -1.73 -6.52 9.40
CA HIS A 55 -0.89 -7.36 8.54
C HIS A 55 0.49 -7.60 9.17
N THR A 56 1.09 -6.58 9.77
CA THR A 56 2.35 -6.71 10.50
C THR A 56 2.22 -7.71 11.66
N ALA A 57 1.15 -7.61 12.44
CA ALA A 57 0.88 -8.51 13.55
C ALA A 57 0.69 -9.97 13.07
N VAL A 58 -0.02 -10.18 11.97
CA VAL A 58 -0.15 -11.50 11.32
C VAL A 58 1.21 -12.02 10.88
N GLY A 59 2.04 -11.18 10.25
CA GLY A 59 3.38 -11.56 9.81
C GLY A 59 4.29 -11.99 10.97
N LEU A 60 4.26 -11.26 12.08
CA LEU A 60 5.02 -11.62 13.28
C LEU A 60 4.51 -12.91 13.93
N THR A 61 3.20 -13.11 13.99
CA THR A 61 2.59 -14.35 14.49
C THR A 61 2.96 -15.54 13.60
N MET A 62 2.95 -15.36 12.29
CA MET A 62 3.39 -16.37 11.32
C MET A 62 4.87 -16.72 11.50
N ALA A 63 5.73 -15.71 11.75
CA ALA A 63 7.14 -15.94 12.02
C ALA A 63 7.34 -16.86 13.23
N GLN A 64 6.65 -16.59 14.32
CA GLN A 64 6.70 -17.42 15.52
C GLN A 64 6.18 -18.83 15.24
N TRP A 65 5.03 -18.93 14.58
CA TRP A 65 4.44 -20.23 14.24
C TRP A 65 5.36 -21.09 13.36
N ILE A 66 6.01 -20.47 12.37
CA ILE A 66 6.95 -21.14 11.47
C ILE A 66 8.16 -21.68 12.24
N VAL A 67 8.67 -20.91 13.19
CA VAL A 67 9.80 -21.36 14.04
C VAL A 67 9.38 -22.55 14.92
N ASP A 68 8.22 -22.46 15.55
CA ASP A 68 7.69 -23.49 16.46
C ASP A 68 7.35 -24.79 15.72
N HIS A 69 7.05 -24.72 14.42
CA HIS A 69 6.64 -25.88 13.60
C HIS A 69 7.67 -26.24 12.52
N LYS A 70 8.90 -25.73 12.63
CA LYS A 70 9.96 -25.93 11.64
C LYS A 70 10.10 -27.39 11.22
N ASP A 71 9.98 -28.30 12.16
CA ASP A 71 10.13 -29.75 11.92
C ASP A 71 8.98 -30.37 11.10
N GLN A 72 7.89 -29.67 10.91
CA GLN A 72 6.74 -30.10 10.10
C GLN A 72 6.74 -29.46 8.70
N LEU A 73 7.62 -28.47 8.45
CA LEU A 73 7.69 -27.71 7.22
C LEU A 73 8.81 -28.22 6.31
N CYS A 74 8.77 -27.92 5.04
CA CYS A 74 9.80 -28.22 4.05
C CYS A 74 10.10 -27.01 3.18
N GLY A 75 11.27 -27.01 2.53
CA GLY A 75 11.73 -25.91 1.70
C GLY A 75 12.19 -24.68 2.49
N ARG A 76 12.08 -23.53 1.85
CA ARG A 76 12.41 -22.22 2.44
C ARG A 76 11.18 -21.33 2.54
N ILE A 77 11.07 -20.55 3.58
CA ILE A 77 9.97 -19.63 3.80
C ILE A 77 10.53 -18.22 3.96
N LYS A 78 10.05 -17.31 3.13
CA LYS A 78 10.39 -15.88 3.17
C LYS A 78 9.22 -15.07 3.72
N LEU A 79 9.45 -14.28 4.75
CA LEU A 79 8.50 -13.30 5.25
C LEU A 79 8.94 -11.92 4.78
N ILE A 80 8.10 -11.29 3.98
CA ILE A 80 8.38 -10.02 3.31
C ILE A 80 7.55 -8.93 3.97
N PHE A 81 8.16 -8.12 4.81
CA PHE A 81 7.54 -6.94 5.39
C PHE A 81 7.77 -5.77 4.45
N GLN A 82 6.78 -5.47 3.62
CA GLN A 82 6.89 -4.49 2.55
C GLN A 82 6.52 -3.08 3.03
N PRO A 83 7.45 -2.11 2.95
CA PRO A 83 7.13 -0.70 3.16
C PRO A 83 6.50 -0.07 1.91
N ALA A 84 5.93 1.12 2.07
CA ALA A 84 5.54 2.03 1.01
C ALA A 84 4.57 1.41 -0.04
N GLU A 85 3.55 0.71 0.42
CA GLU A 85 2.46 0.22 -0.43
C GLU A 85 1.58 1.39 -0.87
N GLU A 86 1.28 2.32 0.05
CA GLU A 86 0.34 3.44 -0.07
C GLU A 86 0.81 4.54 -1.06
N GLY A 87 1.31 4.13 -2.19
CA GLY A 87 1.56 5.02 -3.31
C GLY A 87 3.01 5.34 -3.63
N VAL A 88 3.95 4.92 -2.81
CA VAL A 88 5.40 5.10 -3.05
C VAL A 88 6.02 3.90 -3.76
N ARG A 89 5.24 2.81 -3.96
CA ARG A 89 5.61 1.62 -4.75
C ARG A 89 6.83 0.86 -4.23
N GLY A 90 6.92 0.67 -2.92
CA GLY A 90 7.99 -0.10 -2.29
C GLY A 90 8.14 -1.52 -2.83
N ALA A 91 7.04 -2.16 -3.26
CA ALA A 91 7.06 -3.47 -3.90
C ALA A 91 7.93 -3.51 -5.17
N ALA A 92 7.91 -2.45 -5.99
CA ALA A 92 8.72 -2.38 -7.21
C ALA A 92 10.22 -2.38 -6.90
N ALA A 93 10.64 -1.65 -5.86
CA ALA A 93 12.04 -1.63 -5.42
C ALA A 93 12.46 -3.00 -4.84
N MET A 94 11.58 -3.65 -4.08
CA MET A 94 11.86 -4.99 -3.54
C MET A 94 11.95 -6.04 -4.65
N ALA A 95 11.04 -6.02 -5.61
CA ALA A 95 11.10 -6.92 -6.78
C ALA A 95 12.38 -6.68 -7.59
N ALA A 96 12.73 -5.42 -7.86
CA ALA A 96 13.95 -5.09 -8.60
C ALA A 96 15.24 -5.52 -7.89
N SER A 97 15.21 -5.78 -6.59
CA SER A 97 16.35 -6.30 -5.84
C SER A 97 16.61 -7.80 -6.04
N GLY A 98 15.71 -8.51 -6.72
CA GLY A 98 15.81 -9.96 -6.95
C GLY A 98 15.44 -10.83 -5.75
N ILE A 99 14.94 -10.23 -4.67
CA ILE A 99 14.75 -10.94 -3.40
C ILE A 99 13.61 -11.97 -3.44
N VAL A 100 12.76 -11.88 -4.44
CA VAL A 100 11.62 -12.80 -4.65
C VAL A 100 11.76 -13.66 -5.89
N ASP A 101 12.88 -13.55 -6.63
CA ASP A 101 13.05 -14.21 -7.93
C ASP A 101 13.10 -15.75 -7.82
N ASP A 102 13.48 -16.26 -6.67
CA ASP A 102 13.55 -17.69 -6.38
C ASP A 102 12.28 -18.25 -5.71
N ALA A 103 11.24 -17.44 -5.56
CA ALA A 103 10.00 -17.89 -4.94
C ALA A 103 9.16 -18.73 -5.90
N ASP A 104 8.86 -19.98 -5.52
CA ASP A 104 7.93 -20.85 -6.25
C ASP A 104 6.48 -20.45 -6.00
N PHE A 105 6.18 -19.97 -4.79
CA PHE A 105 4.86 -19.47 -4.40
C PHE A 105 4.98 -18.12 -3.73
N PHE A 106 4.10 -17.20 -4.12
CA PHE A 106 4.00 -15.87 -3.53
C PHE A 106 2.56 -15.61 -3.06
N LEU A 107 2.38 -15.39 -1.78
CA LEU A 107 1.09 -15.17 -1.14
C LEU A 107 1.05 -13.83 -0.43
N GLY A 108 -0.05 -13.13 -0.56
CA GLY A 108 -0.38 -11.94 0.20
C GLY A 108 -1.83 -11.98 0.63
N ALA A 109 -2.15 -11.33 1.72
CA ALA A 109 -3.50 -11.16 2.19
C ALA A 109 -3.72 -9.71 2.59
N HIS A 110 -4.97 -9.28 2.56
CA HIS A 110 -5.37 -7.97 3.03
C HIS A 110 -6.58 -8.08 3.96
N ILE A 111 -6.59 -7.35 5.05
CA ILE A 111 -7.77 -7.22 5.91
C ILE A 111 -8.85 -6.51 5.10
N ALA A 112 -10.04 -7.09 5.02
CA ALA A 112 -11.12 -6.56 4.22
C ALA A 112 -12.39 -6.33 5.04
N MET A 113 -12.98 -5.15 4.89
CA MET A 113 -14.28 -4.86 5.52
C MET A 113 -15.47 -5.56 4.86
N MET A 114 -15.25 -6.19 3.71
CA MET A 114 -16.29 -6.92 2.96
C MET A 114 -16.53 -8.35 3.46
N CYS A 115 -15.66 -8.87 4.30
CA CYS A 115 -15.79 -10.18 4.92
C CYS A 115 -16.18 -10.03 6.39
N LYS A 116 -17.00 -10.95 6.90
CA LYS A 116 -17.29 -11.01 8.33
C LYS A 116 -16.09 -11.55 9.09
N SER A 117 -16.03 -11.27 10.40
CA SER A 117 -15.00 -11.87 11.26
C SER A 117 -15.02 -13.38 11.16
N GLY A 118 -13.85 -13.97 10.89
CA GLY A 118 -13.69 -15.42 10.70
C GLY A 118 -13.89 -15.89 9.26
N GLU A 119 -14.28 -15.03 8.34
CA GLU A 119 -14.38 -15.37 6.92
C GLU A 119 -13.09 -15.00 6.17
N ILE A 120 -12.72 -15.80 5.19
CA ILE A 120 -11.61 -15.55 4.28
C ILE A 120 -12.14 -15.66 2.85
N SER A 121 -11.92 -14.60 2.06
CA SER A 121 -12.15 -14.64 0.62
C SER A 121 -10.88 -15.12 -0.07
N VAL A 122 -10.99 -16.24 -0.78
CA VAL A 122 -9.90 -16.75 -1.64
C VAL A 122 -10.19 -16.41 -3.09
N ASN A 123 -9.15 -16.24 -3.88
CA ASN A 123 -9.24 -15.88 -5.29
C ASN A 123 -10.04 -14.58 -5.54
N PRO A 124 -9.71 -13.46 -4.88
CA PRO A 124 -10.36 -12.19 -5.12
C PRO A 124 -10.07 -11.69 -6.55
N TYR A 125 -11.04 -11.00 -7.15
CA TYR A 125 -10.90 -10.38 -8.47
C TYR A 125 -11.40 -8.93 -8.43
N GLY A 126 -11.12 -8.19 -9.50
CA GLY A 126 -11.59 -6.81 -9.59
C GLY A 126 -10.79 -5.82 -8.75
N PHE A 127 -9.52 -6.12 -8.46
CA PHE A 127 -8.64 -5.17 -7.81
C PHE A 127 -8.49 -3.88 -8.61
N LEU A 128 -8.40 -2.77 -7.90
CA LEU A 128 -8.13 -1.47 -8.49
C LEU A 128 -6.73 -1.42 -9.08
N CYS A 129 -6.65 -0.88 -10.30
CA CYS A 129 -5.38 -0.47 -10.88
C CYS A 129 -5.31 1.05 -10.86
N THR A 130 -4.26 1.61 -10.30
CA THR A 130 -4.05 3.05 -10.25
C THR A 130 -2.79 3.45 -11.00
N THR A 131 -2.87 4.58 -11.71
CA THR A 131 -1.70 5.25 -12.28
C THR A 131 -1.60 6.62 -11.62
N LYS A 132 -0.47 6.88 -10.95
CA LYS A 132 -0.19 8.18 -10.33
C LYS A 132 0.69 8.99 -11.28
N MET A 133 0.29 10.23 -11.54
CA MET A 133 0.99 11.14 -12.43
C MET A 133 1.08 12.52 -11.79
N ASP A 134 2.27 13.11 -11.82
CA ASP A 134 2.49 14.52 -11.50
C ASP A 134 2.55 15.29 -12.79
N VAL A 135 1.71 16.33 -12.93
CA VAL A 135 1.65 17.17 -14.11
C VAL A 135 1.96 18.61 -13.73
N THR A 136 3.03 19.15 -14.28
CA THR A 136 3.45 20.52 -14.05
C THR A 136 3.14 21.38 -15.27
N TYR A 137 2.43 22.50 -15.07
CA TYR A 137 2.14 23.48 -16.09
C TYR A 137 3.04 24.70 -15.92
N THR A 138 3.91 24.94 -16.88
CA THR A 138 4.82 26.10 -16.88
C THR A 138 4.30 27.17 -17.82
N GLY A 139 3.98 28.32 -17.25
CA GLY A 139 3.50 29.49 -17.98
C GLY A 139 4.59 30.51 -18.26
N ARG A 140 4.19 31.61 -18.89
CA ARG A 140 4.99 32.81 -19.09
C ARG A 140 4.17 34.04 -18.68
N PRO A 141 4.66 34.85 -17.74
CA PRO A 141 3.95 36.07 -17.35
C PRO A 141 3.96 37.10 -18.48
N ALA A 142 2.93 37.90 -18.55
CA ALA A 142 2.85 39.11 -19.40
C ALA A 142 1.94 40.14 -18.73
N HIS A 143 2.12 41.41 -19.10
CA HIS A 143 1.27 42.47 -18.60
C HIS A 143 -0.12 42.41 -19.26
N ALA A 144 -1.14 42.24 -18.45
CA ALA A 144 -2.51 41.98 -18.92
C ALA A 144 -3.09 43.11 -19.80
N GLY A 145 -2.69 44.36 -19.60
CA GLY A 145 -3.18 45.49 -20.33
C GLY A 145 -2.32 45.95 -21.51
N VAL A 146 -1.05 45.53 -21.58
CA VAL A 146 -0.10 46.00 -22.58
C VAL A 146 0.18 44.93 -23.62
N GLU A 147 0.54 43.73 -23.19
CA GLU A 147 0.93 42.63 -24.08
C GLU A 147 0.33 41.27 -23.62
N PRO A 148 -1.00 41.14 -23.49
CA PRO A 148 -1.59 39.92 -23.01
C PRO A 148 -1.23 38.70 -23.87
N ASN A 149 -1.04 38.92 -25.18
CA ASN A 149 -0.70 37.84 -26.13
C ASN A 149 0.72 37.29 -25.95
N ALA A 150 1.59 38.01 -25.27
CA ALA A 150 2.94 37.54 -24.96
C ALA A 150 2.97 36.54 -23.82
N GLY A 151 1.89 36.41 -23.03
CA GLY A 151 1.76 35.48 -21.93
C GLY A 151 1.37 34.07 -22.34
N ARG A 152 1.61 33.12 -21.41
CA ARG A 152 1.07 31.77 -21.43
C ARG A 152 0.46 31.48 -20.08
N ASN A 153 -0.85 31.36 -20.01
CA ASN A 153 -1.56 31.18 -18.76
C ASN A 153 -1.54 29.71 -18.36
N ALA A 154 -0.62 29.34 -17.45
CA ALA A 154 -0.52 27.98 -16.91
C ALA A 154 -1.78 27.57 -16.13
N MET A 155 -2.41 28.51 -15.41
CA MET A 155 -3.62 28.23 -14.65
C MET A 155 -4.78 27.85 -15.59
N ALA A 156 -4.97 28.58 -16.69
CA ALA A 156 -6.00 28.27 -17.67
C ALA A 156 -5.79 26.89 -18.29
N ALA A 157 -4.54 26.52 -18.58
CA ALA A 157 -4.20 25.19 -19.08
C ALA A 157 -4.51 24.10 -18.04
N ALA A 158 -4.12 24.30 -16.79
CA ALA A 158 -4.37 23.37 -15.70
C ALA A 158 -5.88 23.18 -15.44
N CYS A 159 -6.64 24.27 -15.36
CA CYS A 159 -8.09 24.21 -15.15
C CYS A 159 -8.80 23.47 -16.30
N ASN A 160 -8.40 23.74 -17.55
CA ASN A 160 -8.99 23.08 -18.71
C ASN A 160 -8.69 21.56 -18.71
N ALA A 161 -7.44 21.18 -18.42
CA ALA A 161 -7.08 19.78 -18.28
C ALA A 161 -7.86 19.10 -17.15
N PHE A 162 -8.00 19.76 -16.01
CA PHE A 162 -8.77 19.22 -14.87
C PHE A 162 -10.23 18.96 -15.23
N VAL A 163 -10.90 19.91 -15.90
CA VAL A 163 -12.29 19.73 -16.35
C VAL A 163 -12.43 18.55 -17.31
N GLN A 164 -11.46 18.39 -18.23
CA GLN A 164 -11.49 17.27 -19.18
C GLN A 164 -11.26 15.91 -18.49
N LEU A 165 -10.38 15.87 -17.47
CA LEU A 165 -10.13 14.66 -16.68
C LEU A 165 -11.40 14.18 -15.95
N LEU A 166 -12.31 15.07 -15.58
CA LEU A 166 -13.60 14.69 -14.99
C LEU A 166 -14.47 13.86 -15.91
N GLY A 167 -14.27 13.95 -17.23
CA GLY A 167 -14.96 13.14 -18.24
C GLY A 167 -14.42 11.72 -18.42
N ILE A 168 -13.28 11.38 -17.80
CA ILE A 168 -12.72 10.03 -17.85
C ILE A 168 -13.54 9.13 -16.93
N ALA A 169 -13.88 7.93 -17.43
CA ALA A 169 -14.61 6.94 -16.65
C ALA A 169 -13.87 6.62 -15.33
N ARG A 170 -14.63 6.68 -14.24
CA ARG A 170 -14.12 6.35 -12.89
C ARG A 170 -14.37 4.88 -12.59
N HIS A 171 -13.54 4.32 -11.74
CA HIS A 171 -13.79 2.99 -11.19
C HIS A 171 -15.01 3.05 -10.26
N GLY A 172 -15.87 2.08 -10.40
CA GLY A 172 -16.95 1.82 -9.47
C GLY A 172 -18.27 2.48 -9.86
N SER A 173 -19.15 1.67 -10.17
CA SER A 173 -20.59 1.80 -10.00
C SER A 173 -21.15 0.42 -9.79
#